data_a7a0de3bd3349f5587657a74c1f31436
#
_entry.id   a7a0de3bd3349f5587657a74c1f31436
#
_cell.length_a   1.000
_cell.length_b   1.000
_cell.length_c   1.000
_cell.angle_alpha   90.00
_cell.angle_beta   90.00
_cell.angle_gamma   90.00
#
_symmetry.space_group_name_H-M   'P 1'
#
loop_
_entity.id
_entity.type
_entity.pdbx_description
1 polymer ?
#
loop_
_entity_poly.entity_id
_entity_poly.type
_entity_poly.pdbx_seq_one_letter_code
_entity_poly.pdbx_strand_id
1 'polypeptide(L)'
;MRSGHNPFVSCVMPTADRAPYVPQAIRCFLAQTYGNRELVIVDDGKKSVEGLIPSDLRIRYFRLTEKHVLGAKRNMVCDIAQVEVIAHWDDDDWSAAGRLGDQIKRLLESKKGVTGYHRFFYWDDVGRRAYQYQFTGAGFYAAGSTQCYLKSYWQAHPFASKQRAEDSDFSFTAAKLGQLTSVVSTLLVARAHAGQGWKVPLGSHGFPAVDLKDLPAEFLEFVGVTRRGAPTIL
;
A
#
# COMPACT_ATOMS: atom_id res chain seq x y z
N MET A 1 16.78 14.55 11.33
CA MET A 1 15.83 15.47 10.68
C MET A 1 15.29 16.43 11.73
N ARG A 2 15.07 17.72 11.40
CA ARG A 2 14.62 18.74 12.36
C ARG A 2 13.15 18.51 12.74
N SER A 3 12.77 18.80 13.99
CA SER A 3 11.37 18.88 14.44
C SER A 3 10.64 19.91 13.56
N GLY A 4 9.54 19.52 12.90
CA GLY A 4 8.82 20.34 11.93
C GLY A 4 9.11 20.03 10.45
N HIS A 5 10.00 19.07 10.14
CA HIS A 5 10.22 18.63 8.76
C HIS A 5 8.97 17.89 8.21
N ASN A 6 8.47 18.39 7.09
CA ASN A 6 7.29 17.88 6.38
C ASN A 6 7.74 17.38 4.98
N PRO A 7 8.36 16.18 4.88
CA PRO A 7 8.96 15.71 3.64
C PRO A 7 7.92 15.58 2.54
N PHE A 8 8.32 15.80 1.29
CA PHE A 8 7.49 15.47 0.15
C PHE A 8 7.45 13.96 -0.06
N VAL A 9 6.25 13.39 -0.24
CA VAL A 9 6.01 11.95 -0.34
C VAL A 9 5.48 11.59 -1.72
N SER A 10 6.14 10.65 -2.40
CA SER A 10 5.55 9.98 -3.57
C SER A 10 4.87 8.67 -3.15
N CYS A 11 3.55 8.63 -3.30
CA CYS A 11 2.80 7.38 -3.31
C CYS A 11 3.03 6.70 -4.65
N VAL A 12 3.57 5.48 -4.65
CA VAL A 12 3.91 4.76 -5.89
C VAL A 12 2.91 3.64 -6.15
N MET A 13 2.20 3.74 -7.29
CA MET A 13 1.12 2.82 -7.69
C MET A 13 1.46 2.11 -9.00
N PRO A 14 2.13 0.95 -8.95
CA PRO A 14 2.24 0.09 -10.11
C PRO A 14 0.88 -0.58 -10.38
N THR A 15 0.37 -0.47 -11.61
CA THR A 15 -0.91 -1.08 -11.99
C THR A 15 -0.80 -1.85 -13.30
N ALA A 16 -1.73 -2.79 -13.55
CA ALA A 16 -1.85 -3.52 -14.81
C ALA A 16 -3.19 -4.22 -14.91
N ASP A 17 -4.03 -3.85 -15.87
CA ASP A 17 -5.35 -4.45 -16.10
C ASP A 17 -6.27 -4.40 -14.86
N ARG A 18 -6.18 -3.30 -14.08
CA ARG A 18 -6.87 -3.08 -12.80
C ARG A 18 -7.88 -1.94 -12.82
N ALA A 19 -8.44 -1.62 -14.00
CA ALA A 19 -9.39 -0.54 -14.19
C ALA A 19 -10.54 -0.45 -13.14
N PRO A 20 -11.12 -1.57 -12.64
CA PRO A 20 -12.16 -1.50 -11.62
C PRO A 20 -11.68 -0.96 -10.26
N TYR A 21 -10.39 -1.06 -9.95
CA TYR A 21 -9.84 -0.72 -8.63
C TYR A 21 -9.17 0.66 -8.59
N VAL A 22 -8.53 1.08 -9.69
CA VAL A 22 -7.78 2.34 -9.78
C VAL A 22 -8.56 3.57 -9.27
N PRO A 23 -9.85 3.79 -9.61
CA PRO A 23 -10.58 4.96 -9.12
C PRO A 23 -10.71 5.01 -7.60
N GLN A 24 -10.84 3.87 -6.93
CA GLN A 24 -10.92 3.83 -5.47
C GLN A 24 -9.57 4.14 -4.80
N ALA A 25 -8.46 3.58 -5.34
CA ALA A 25 -7.12 3.88 -4.83
C ALA A 25 -6.81 5.38 -4.95
N ILE A 26 -7.22 6.01 -6.07
CA ILE A 26 -7.10 7.46 -6.27
C ILE A 26 -7.96 8.22 -5.25
N ARG A 27 -9.21 7.81 -4.98
CA ARG A 27 -10.04 8.45 -3.93
C ARG A 27 -9.38 8.36 -2.56
N CYS A 28 -8.81 7.21 -2.18
CA CYS A 28 -8.08 7.06 -0.94
C CYS A 28 -6.85 7.99 -0.87
N PHE A 29 -6.13 8.17 -1.98
CA PHE A 29 -5.01 9.11 -2.07
C PHE A 29 -5.48 10.57 -1.91
N LEU A 30 -6.52 10.97 -2.61
CA LEU A 30 -7.05 12.34 -2.54
C LEU A 30 -7.58 12.68 -1.14
N ALA A 31 -8.13 11.71 -0.42
CA ALA A 31 -8.63 11.86 0.94
C ALA A 31 -7.54 11.94 2.03
N GLN A 32 -6.26 11.71 1.68
CA GLN A 32 -5.18 11.77 2.68
C GLN A 32 -5.08 13.17 3.30
N THR A 33 -4.93 13.22 4.63
CA THR A 33 -4.75 14.48 5.38
C THR A 33 -3.33 15.03 5.32
N TYR A 34 -2.35 14.21 4.96
CA TYR A 34 -0.97 14.65 4.74
C TYR A 34 -0.88 15.44 3.43
N GLY A 35 -0.61 16.73 3.49
CA GLY A 35 -0.73 17.65 2.35
C GLY A 35 0.40 17.56 1.31
N ASN A 36 1.64 17.32 1.76
CA ASN A 36 2.85 17.40 0.93
C ASN A 36 3.12 16.06 0.20
N ARG A 37 2.30 15.72 -0.80
CA ARG A 37 2.30 14.42 -1.47
C ARG A 37 1.99 14.46 -2.96
N GLU A 38 2.45 13.45 -3.69
CA GLU A 38 2.03 13.11 -5.06
C GLU A 38 1.64 11.62 -5.15
N LEU A 39 0.89 11.26 -6.19
CA LEU A 39 0.65 9.88 -6.62
C LEU A 39 1.30 9.66 -7.98
N VAL A 40 2.21 8.71 -8.06
CA VAL A 40 2.87 8.31 -9.31
C VAL A 40 2.34 6.95 -9.73
N ILE A 41 1.60 6.93 -10.84
CA ILE A 41 0.97 5.73 -11.39
C ILE A 41 1.79 5.24 -12.57
N VAL A 42 2.21 3.97 -12.55
CA VAL A 42 2.89 3.32 -13.67
C VAL A 42 2.10 2.11 -14.12
N ASP A 43 1.59 2.18 -15.36
CA ASP A 43 0.69 1.20 -15.97
C ASP A 43 1.35 0.45 -17.10
N ASP A 44 1.48 -0.87 -16.98
CA ASP A 44 1.94 -1.79 -18.03
C ASP A 44 0.85 -2.82 -18.42
N GLY A 45 -0.42 -2.54 -18.12
CA GLY A 45 -1.56 -3.37 -18.48
C GLY A 45 -1.83 -3.41 -19.99
N LYS A 46 -2.61 -4.36 -20.47
CA LYS A 46 -3.04 -4.42 -21.89
C LYS A 46 -3.93 -3.23 -22.25
N LYS A 47 -4.81 -2.83 -21.30
CA LYS A 47 -5.70 -1.67 -21.44
C LYS A 47 -5.20 -0.54 -20.54
N SER A 48 -5.04 0.66 -21.12
CA SER A 48 -4.68 1.86 -20.36
C SER A 48 -5.76 2.24 -19.36
N VAL A 49 -5.33 2.68 -18.18
CA VAL A 49 -6.22 3.28 -17.19
C VAL A 49 -6.22 4.82 -17.23
N GLU A 50 -5.55 5.42 -18.22
CA GLU A 50 -5.39 6.88 -18.35
C GLU A 50 -6.73 7.64 -18.26
N GLY A 51 -7.76 7.14 -18.96
CA GLY A 51 -9.11 7.74 -18.93
C GLY A 51 -9.81 7.72 -17.56
N LEU A 52 -9.24 7.03 -16.57
CA LEU A 52 -9.75 6.99 -15.19
C LEU A 52 -8.99 7.96 -14.25
N ILE A 53 -7.94 8.61 -14.76
CA ILE A 53 -7.11 9.51 -13.96
C ILE A 53 -7.75 10.91 -13.95
N PRO A 54 -8.12 11.47 -12.81
CA PRO A 54 -8.67 12.82 -12.74
C PRO A 54 -7.58 13.87 -13.03
N SER A 55 -8.02 15.03 -13.51
CA SER A 55 -7.12 16.18 -13.69
C SER A 55 -6.79 16.79 -12.32
N ASP A 56 -5.72 16.28 -11.70
CA ASP A 56 -5.18 16.77 -10.43
C ASP A 56 -3.65 16.85 -10.53
N LEU A 57 -3.08 18.01 -10.23
CA LEU A 57 -1.63 18.27 -10.36
C LEU A 57 -0.77 17.37 -9.45
N ARG A 58 -1.37 16.75 -8.46
CA ARG A 58 -0.69 15.81 -7.56
C ARG A 58 -0.62 14.39 -8.12
N ILE A 59 -1.25 14.12 -9.28
CA ILE A 59 -1.29 12.77 -9.88
C ILE A 59 -0.52 12.78 -11.18
N ARG A 60 0.47 11.91 -11.27
CA ARG A 60 1.30 11.71 -12.47
C ARG A 60 1.09 10.30 -12.98
N TYR A 61 0.80 10.18 -14.28
CA TYR A 61 0.58 8.90 -14.93
C TYR A 61 1.63 8.62 -15.98
N PHE A 62 2.15 7.41 -15.97
CA PHE A 62 3.13 6.93 -16.95
C PHE A 62 2.68 5.60 -17.54
N ARG A 63 2.51 5.59 -18.86
CA ARG A 63 2.22 4.38 -19.62
C ARG A 63 3.52 3.71 -20.04
N LEU A 64 3.67 2.41 -19.74
CA LEU A 64 4.75 1.59 -20.27
C LEU A 64 4.24 0.80 -21.49
N THR A 65 5.09 0.67 -22.50
CA THR A 65 4.78 -0.08 -23.73
C THR A 65 4.99 -1.57 -23.57
N GLU A 66 5.81 -1.98 -22.62
CA GLU A 66 6.17 -3.36 -22.36
C GLU A 66 5.78 -3.78 -20.93
N LYS A 67 5.49 -5.07 -20.78
CA LYS A 67 5.21 -5.69 -19.50
C LYS A 67 6.50 -5.89 -18.70
N HIS A 68 6.50 -5.50 -17.43
CA HIS A 68 7.63 -5.64 -16.53
C HIS A 68 7.27 -6.50 -15.31
N VAL A 69 8.27 -7.17 -14.74
CA VAL A 69 8.12 -7.81 -13.43
C VAL A 69 7.94 -6.75 -12.34
N LEU A 70 7.21 -7.08 -11.29
CA LEU A 70 6.78 -6.10 -10.30
C LEU A 70 7.94 -5.34 -9.65
N GLY A 71 9.03 -6.03 -9.29
CA GLY A 71 10.20 -5.38 -8.71
C GLY A 71 10.88 -4.37 -9.64
N ALA A 72 11.00 -4.68 -10.94
CA ALA A 72 11.51 -3.73 -11.92
C ALA A 72 10.60 -2.51 -12.05
N LYS A 73 9.28 -2.72 -12.09
CA LYS A 73 8.30 -1.64 -12.16
C LYS A 73 8.34 -0.75 -10.91
N ARG A 74 8.48 -1.34 -9.69
CA ARG A 74 8.67 -0.56 -8.46
C ARG A 74 9.95 0.29 -8.53
N ASN A 75 11.05 -0.25 -9.02
CA ASN A 75 12.29 0.52 -9.21
C ASN A 75 12.09 1.70 -10.18
N MET A 76 11.43 1.48 -11.32
CA MET A 76 11.13 2.56 -12.28
C MET A 76 10.32 3.69 -11.64
N VAL A 77 9.30 3.35 -10.86
CA VAL A 77 8.49 4.37 -10.16
C VAL A 77 9.32 5.11 -9.12
N CYS A 78 10.17 4.41 -8.39
CA CYS A 78 11.07 5.02 -7.40
C CYS A 78 12.10 5.96 -8.05
N ASP A 79 12.59 5.65 -9.25
CA ASP A 79 13.49 6.53 -10.01
C ASP A 79 12.79 7.83 -10.41
N ILE A 80 11.56 7.72 -10.94
CA ILE A 80 10.74 8.86 -11.41
C ILE A 80 10.34 9.77 -10.21
N ALA A 81 10.17 9.22 -9.03
CA ALA A 81 9.84 9.96 -7.82
C ALA A 81 10.96 10.93 -7.44
N GLN A 82 10.70 12.23 -7.44
CA GLN A 82 11.68 13.28 -7.09
C GLN A 82 11.51 13.74 -5.64
N VAL A 83 11.64 12.81 -4.68
CA VAL A 83 11.20 13.01 -3.29
C VAL A 83 12.16 12.40 -2.29
N GLU A 84 11.96 12.74 -1.01
CA GLU A 84 12.72 12.16 0.11
C GLU A 84 12.11 10.84 0.58
N VAL A 85 10.78 10.70 0.49
CA VAL A 85 10.03 9.56 1.03
C VAL A 85 9.13 8.94 -0.04
N ILE A 86 9.14 7.62 -0.09
CA ILE A 86 8.29 6.82 -0.97
C ILE A 86 7.34 5.99 -0.11
N ALA A 87 6.06 5.94 -0.49
CA ALA A 87 5.06 5.08 0.13
C ALA A 87 4.41 4.17 -0.93
N HIS A 88 4.35 2.87 -0.68
CA HIS A 88 3.61 1.96 -1.55
C HIS A 88 2.11 2.29 -1.52
N TRP A 89 1.51 2.28 -2.69
CA TRP A 89 0.09 2.56 -2.89
C TRP A 89 -0.49 1.55 -3.86
N ASP A 90 -0.97 0.43 -3.33
CA ASP A 90 -1.51 -0.62 -4.20
C ASP A 90 -2.87 -0.17 -4.78
N ASP A 91 -3.16 -0.58 -6.01
CA ASP A 91 -4.30 -0.10 -6.80
C ASP A 91 -5.65 -0.68 -6.34
N ASP A 92 -5.62 -1.71 -5.49
CA ASP A 92 -6.78 -2.46 -5.02
C ASP A 92 -7.05 -2.33 -3.49
N ASP A 93 -6.15 -1.72 -2.73
CA ASP A 93 -6.28 -1.59 -1.28
C ASP A 93 -7.04 -0.32 -0.83
N TRP A 94 -7.65 -0.38 0.34
CA TRP A 94 -8.20 0.80 1.01
C TRP A 94 -7.19 1.39 2.01
N SER A 95 -7.08 2.71 2.01
CA SER A 95 -6.25 3.46 2.93
C SER A 95 -7.04 4.55 3.64
N ALA A 96 -7.00 4.56 4.97
CA ALA A 96 -7.57 5.62 5.78
C ALA A 96 -6.90 6.98 5.50
N ALA A 97 -7.63 8.06 5.70
CA ALA A 97 -7.13 9.42 5.44
C ALA A 97 -5.87 9.81 6.24
N GLY A 98 -5.65 9.19 7.39
CA GLY A 98 -4.49 9.42 8.25
C GLY A 98 -3.26 8.56 7.95
N ARG A 99 -3.32 7.62 6.97
CA ARG A 99 -2.26 6.64 6.75
C ARG A 99 -0.88 7.26 6.50
N LEU A 100 -0.79 8.21 5.58
CA LEU A 100 0.50 8.84 5.26
C LEU A 100 1.07 9.60 6.45
N GLY A 101 0.25 10.37 7.18
CA GLY A 101 0.69 11.10 8.37
C GLY A 101 1.25 10.17 9.44
N ASP A 102 0.60 9.02 9.71
CA ASP A 102 1.08 8.00 10.64
C ASP A 102 2.43 7.41 10.20
N GLN A 103 2.54 7.01 8.93
CA GLN A 103 3.76 6.41 8.40
C GLN A 103 4.94 7.38 8.40
N ILE A 104 4.73 8.63 7.98
CA ILE A 104 5.78 9.66 7.99
C ILE A 104 6.24 9.94 9.41
N LYS A 105 5.31 10.14 10.35
CA LYS A 105 5.66 10.33 11.76
C LYS A 105 6.55 9.20 12.28
N ARG A 106 6.17 7.94 12.04
CA ARG A 106 6.93 6.76 12.47
C ARG A 106 8.31 6.69 11.83
N LEU A 107 8.40 6.97 10.53
CA LEU A 107 9.67 6.98 9.80
C LEU A 107 10.64 8.01 10.41
N LEU A 108 10.15 9.22 10.68
CA LEU A 108 10.96 10.32 11.24
C LEU A 108 11.37 10.05 12.70
N GLU A 109 10.44 9.57 13.53
CA GLU A 109 10.69 9.29 14.96
C GLU A 109 11.63 8.10 15.15
N SER A 110 11.50 7.06 14.35
CA SER A 110 12.37 5.87 14.45
C SER A 110 13.80 6.13 13.98
N LYS A 111 14.01 7.14 13.13
CA LYS A 111 15.29 7.42 12.46
C LYS A 111 15.80 6.23 11.63
N LYS A 112 14.90 5.37 11.16
CA LYS A 112 15.20 4.21 10.32
C LYS A 112 14.85 4.47 8.87
N GLY A 113 15.35 3.62 7.97
CA GLY A 113 15.13 3.78 6.54
C GLY A 113 13.74 3.32 6.06
N VAL A 114 13.07 2.42 6.79
CA VAL A 114 11.82 1.78 6.37
C VAL A 114 10.83 1.68 7.53
N THR A 115 9.55 1.94 7.24
CA THR A 115 8.42 1.64 8.13
C THR A 115 7.31 0.92 7.39
N GLY A 116 6.41 0.26 8.12
CA GLY A 116 5.23 -0.40 7.58
C GLY A 116 4.43 -1.13 8.64
N TYR A 117 3.54 -2.01 8.22
CA TYR A 117 2.68 -2.75 9.13
C TYR A 117 2.93 -4.26 9.02
N HIS A 118 3.01 -4.95 10.15
CA HIS A 118 3.10 -6.41 10.23
C HIS A 118 1.78 -7.05 10.65
N ARG A 119 0.79 -6.24 11.06
CA ARG A 119 -0.58 -6.66 11.36
C ARG A 119 -1.55 -5.57 10.90
N PHE A 120 -2.51 -5.96 10.06
CA PHE A 120 -3.56 -5.08 9.53
C PHE A 120 -4.70 -5.95 9.00
N PHE A 121 -5.75 -5.38 8.41
CA PHE A 121 -6.91 -6.12 7.99
C PHE A 121 -6.88 -6.51 6.50
N TYR A 122 -7.53 -7.63 6.20
CA TYR A 122 -7.91 -8.08 4.88
C TYR A 122 -9.43 -8.17 4.75
N TRP A 123 -9.92 -7.83 3.59
CA TRP A 123 -11.31 -7.95 3.20
C TRP A 123 -11.44 -8.90 2.02
N ASP A 124 -12.28 -9.93 2.15
CA ASP A 124 -12.67 -10.82 1.05
C ASP A 124 -13.84 -10.22 0.30
N ASP A 125 -13.60 -9.72 -0.92
CA ASP A 125 -14.62 -9.08 -1.76
C ASP A 125 -15.74 -10.05 -2.18
N VAL A 126 -15.43 -11.33 -2.31
CA VAL A 126 -16.38 -12.36 -2.74
C VAL A 126 -17.19 -12.88 -1.56
N GLY A 127 -16.49 -13.31 -0.52
CA GLY A 127 -17.13 -13.86 0.68
C GLY A 127 -17.69 -12.80 1.63
N ARG A 128 -17.37 -11.51 1.42
CA ARG A 128 -17.75 -10.37 2.26
C ARG A 128 -17.43 -10.62 3.74
N ARG A 129 -16.20 -11.07 3.98
CA ARG A 129 -15.68 -11.44 5.30
C ARG A 129 -14.39 -10.70 5.61
N ALA A 130 -14.17 -10.47 6.89
CA ALA A 130 -12.98 -9.81 7.41
C ALA A 130 -11.98 -10.82 7.96
N TYR A 131 -10.70 -10.50 7.74
CA TYR A 131 -9.57 -11.26 8.25
C TYR A 131 -8.50 -10.31 8.76
N GLN A 132 -7.66 -10.78 9.68
CA GLN A 132 -6.52 -10.03 10.13
C GLN A 132 -5.24 -10.68 9.61
N TYR A 133 -4.48 -9.97 8.79
CA TYR A 133 -3.11 -10.39 8.50
C TYR A 133 -2.24 -10.18 9.72
N GLN A 134 -1.46 -11.18 10.04
CA GLN A 134 -0.44 -11.12 11.07
C GLN A 134 0.80 -11.88 10.58
N PHE A 135 1.93 -11.18 10.52
CA PHE A 135 3.19 -11.85 10.25
C PHE A 135 3.53 -12.81 11.39
N THR A 136 3.72 -14.08 11.07
CA THR A 136 3.98 -15.17 12.03
C THR A 136 5.41 -15.71 11.96
N GLY A 137 6.25 -15.14 11.09
CA GLY A 137 7.66 -15.51 10.96
C GLY A 137 8.53 -14.92 12.08
N ALA A 138 9.79 -15.34 12.10
CA ALA A 138 10.79 -14.80 13.02
C ALA A 138 11.23 -13.39 12.60
N GLY A 139 11.46 -12.51 13.58
CA GLY A 139 11.98 -11.16 13.37
C GLY A 139 10.95 -10.11 12.98
N PHE A 140 11.43 -9.00 12.42
CA PHE A 140 10.60 -7.87 12.00
C PHE A 140 10.25 -7.99 10.52
N TYR A 141 9.02 -7.60 10.17
CA TYR A 141 8.52 -7.61 8.80
C TYR A 141 7.52 -6.48 8.60
N ALA A 142 7.49 -5.90 7.41
CA ALA A 142 6.45 -4.98 6.94
C ALA A 142 5.91 -5.51 5.61
N ALA A 143 4.59 -5.71 5.55
CA ALA A 143 3.92 -6.19 4.34
C ALA A 143 4.07 -5.18 3.19
N GLY A 144 4.20 -5.64 1.96
CA GLY A 144 4.54 -4.84 0.79
C GLY A 144 3.65 -3.64 0.58
N SER A 145 2.32 -3.81 0.59
CA SER A 145 1.36 -2.72 0.42
C SER A 145 1.45 -1.62 1.50
N THR A 146 2.11 -1.94 2.62
CA THR A 146 2.23 -1.04 3.77
C THR A 146 3.57 -0.32 3.86
N GLN A 147 4.52 -0.61 2.98
CA GLN A 147 5.87 -0.07 3.09
C GLN A 147 5.92 1.42 2.78
N CYS A 148 6.64 2.14 3.64
CA CYS A 148 6.99 3.55 3.46
C CYS A 148 8.46 3.73 3.87
N TYR A 149 9.26 4.37 3.02
CA TYR A 149 10.71 4.38 3.19
C TYR A 149 11.38 5.63 2.64
N LEU A 150 12.59 5.89 3.12
CA LEU A 150 13.46 6.93 2.56
C LEU A 150 13.92 6.51 1.16
N LYS A 151 13.86 7.44 0.18
CA LYS A 151 14.39 7.18 -1.16
C LYS A 151 15.86 6.82 -1.13
N SER A 152 16.66 7.43 -0.23
CA SER A 152 18.07 7.10 -0.03
C SER A 152 18.29 5.64 0.42
N TYR A 153 17.36 5.08 1.23
CA TYR A 153 17.43 3.67 1.60
C TYR A 153 17.19 2.77 0.39
N TRP A 154 16.15 3.06 -0.42
CA TRP A 154 15.89 2.32 -1.66
C TRP A 154 17.05 2.43 -2.66
N GLN A 155 17.66 3.60 -2.83
CA GLN A 155 18.82 3.76 -3.71
C GLN A 155 19.99 2.84 -3.34
N ALA A 156 20.22 2.62 -2.04
CA ALA A 156 21.24 1.70 -1.54
C ALA A 156 20.79 0.22 -1.63
N HIS A 157 19.49 -0.05 -1.63
CA HIS A 157 18.88 -1.40 -1.57
C HIS A 157 17.67 -1.50 -2.50
N PRO A 158 17.84 -1.44 -3.83
CA PRO A 158 16.72 -1.50 -4.77
C PRO A 158 16.00 -2.85 -4.71
N PHE A 159 14.74 -2.87 -5.16
CA PHE A 159 13.96 -4.10 -5.25
C PHE A 159 14.62 -5.10 -6.21
N ALA A 160 14.61 -6.38 -5.85
CA ALA A 160 15.01 -7.45 -6.75
C ALA A 160 14.07 -7.47 -7.98
N SER A 161 14.65 -7.64 -9.18
CA SER A 161 13.89 -7.70 -10.44
C SER A 161 13.19 -9.04 -10.58
N LYS A 162 12.10 -9.24 -9.82
CA LYS A 162 11.26 -10.45 -9.80
C LYS A 162 9.78 -10.10 -9.67
N GLN A 163 8.91 -11.05 -10.01
CA GLN A 163 7.47 -10.85 -10.04
C GLN A 163 6.81 -10.96 -8.65
N ARG A 164 7.43 -11.66 -7.71
CA ARG A 164 6.84 -11.92 -6.37
C ARG A 164 7.90 -11.85 -5.30
N ALA A 165 7.48 -11.46 -4.10
CA ALA A 165 8.29 -11.35 -2.90
C ALA A 165 9.50 -10.39 -3.01
N GLU A 166 9.49 -9.46 -3.97
CA GLU A 166 10.45 -8.37 -4.07
C GLU A 166 10.36 -7.44 -2.87
N ASP A 167 9.14 -7.19 -2.40
CA ASP A 167 8.78 -6.43 -1.22
C ASP A 167 9.19 -7.14 0.08
N SER A 168 9.07 -8.46 0.10
CA SER A 168 9.48 -9.27 1.25
C SER A 168 11.00 -9.25 1.41
N ASP A 169 11.77 -9.41 0.32
CA ASP A 169 13.22 -9.30 0.36
C ASP A 169 13.68 -7.92 0.85
N PHE A 170 13.01 -6.86 0.35
CA PHE A 170 13.27 -5.49 0.78
C PHE A 170 13.03 -5.32 2.29
N SER A 171 11.89 -5.82 2.79
CA SER A 171 11.54 -5.79 4.21
C SER A 171 12.53 -6.57 5.08
N PHE A 172 12.90 -7.81 4.68
CA PHE A 172 13.86 -8.62 5.42
C PHE A 172 15.26 -8.02 5.40
N THR A 173 15.67 -7.42 4.29
CA THR A 173 16.94 -6.68 4.21
C THR A 173 16.95 -5.52 5.19
N ALA A 174 15.87 -4.73 5.25
CA ALA A 174 15.74 -3.63 6.18
C ALA A 174 15.74 -4.10 7.64
N ALA A 175 15.07 -5.22 7.94
CA ALA A 175 15.05 -5.81 9.27
C ALA A 175 16.45 -6.27 9.70
N LYS A 176 17.15 -7.01 8.81
CA LYS A 176 18.52 -7.49 9.06
C LYS A 176 19.51 -6.35 9.32
N LEU A 177 19.35 -5.22 8.65
CA LEU A 177 20.19 -4.04 8.81
C LEU A 177 19.75 -3.13 9.99
N GLY A 178 18.72 -3.52 10.76
CA GLY A 178 18.17 -2.70 11.84
C GLY A 178 17.44 -1.43 11.35
N GLN A 179 17.11 -1.35 10.05
CA GLN A 179 16.52 -0.20 9.39
C GLN A 179 15.01 -0.28 9.26
N LEU A 180 14.34 -1.27 9.86
CA LEU A 180 12.90 -1.45 9.80
C LEU A 180 12.22 -1.10 11.13
N THR A 181 11.15 -0.30 11.05
CA THR A 181 10.13 -0.15 12.09
C THR A 181 8.81 -0.69 11.58
N SER A 182 8.21 -1.63 12.31
CA SER A 182 6.94 -2.23 11.91
C SER A 182 5.97 -2.31 13.08
N VAL A 183 4.70 -1.99 12.81
CA VAL A 183 3.67 -1.85 13.84
C VAL A 183 2.35 -2.53 13.44
N VAL A 184 1.43 -2.62 14.40
CA VAL A 184 0.02 -2.96 14.15
C VAL A 184 -0.69 -1.69 13.68
N SER A 185 -1.56 -1.80 12.67
CA SER A 185 -2.32 -0.65 12.17
C SER A 185 -3.70 -1.07 11.67
N THR A 186 -4.65 -0.15 11.76
CA THR A 186 -5.99 -0.22 11.16
C THR A 186 -6.15 0.74 9.98
N LEU A 187 -5.08 1.44 9.60
CA LEU A 187 -5.10 2.49 8.58
C LEU A 187 -5.01 1.96 7.14
N LEU A 188 -4.93 0.64 6.98
CA LEU A 188 -4.98 -0.05 5.69
C LEU A 188 -5.84 -1.30 5.83
N VAL A 189 -6.68 -1.53 4.83
CA VAL A 189 -7.37 -2.80 4.62
C VAL A 189 -7.04 -3.29 3.22
N ALA A 190 -6.29 -4.39 3.15
CA ALA A 190 -6.00 -5.04 1.88
C ALA A 190 -7.22 -5.83 1.39
N ARG A 191 -7.39 -5.92 0.07
CA ARG A 191 -8.55 -6.61 -0.52
C ARG A 191 -8.12 -7.90 -1.20
N ALA A 192 -8.82 -8.98 -0.88
CA ALA A 192 -8.68 -10.27 -1.55
C ALA A 192 -9.78 -10.42 -2.61
N HIS A 193 -9.38 -10.57 -3.88
CA HIS A 193 -10.31 -10.70 -5.00
C HIS A 193 -9.74 -11.59 -6.10
N ALA A 194 -10.58 -12.03 -7.05
CA ALA A 194 -10.22 -13.01 -8.08
C ALA A 194 -9.08 -12.54 -9.03
N GLY A 195 -8.89 -11.23 -9.18
CA GLY A 195 -7.87 -10.66 -10.07
C GLY A 195 -6.49 -10.44 -9.43
N GLN A 196 -6.26 -10.90 -8.20
CA GLN A 196 -4.96 -10.73 -7.54
C GLN A 196 -3.86 -11.61 -8.14
N GLY A 197 -2.62 -11.11 -8.13
CA GLY A 197 -1.44 -11.87 -8.54
C GLY A 197 -1.04 -12.99 -7.57
N TRP A 198 -1.61 -13.01 -6.36
CA TRP A 198 -1.37 -13.99 -5.31
C TRP A 198 -2.66 -14.40 -4.62
N LYS A 199 -2.86 -15.72 -4.43
CA LYS A 199 -4.02 -16.22 -3.70
C LYS A 199 -3.78 -16.10 -2.20
N VAL A 200 -4.50 -15.18 -1.55
CA VAL A 200 -4.41 -14.95 -0.10
C VAL A 200 -4.96 -16.15 0.66
N PRO A 201 -4.21 -16.74 1.62
CA PRO A 201 -4.63 -17.91 2.36
C PRO A 201 -5.58 -17.54 3.52
N LEU A 202 -6.71 -16.91 3.19
CA LEU A 202 -7.72 -16.48 4.17
C LEU A 202 -8.19 -17.64 5.05
N GLY A 203 -8.34 -17.39 6.35
CA GLY A 203 -8.72 -18.40 7.35
C GLY A 203 -7.55 -19.24 7.88
N SER A 204 -6.32 -19.06 7.36
CA SER A 204 -5.12 -19.72 7.91
C SER A 204 -4.63 -19.01 9.19
N HIS A 205 -3.61 -19.60 9.85
CA HIS A 205 -3.01 -19.05 11.08
C HIS A 205 -2.50 -17.60 10.91
N GLY A 206 -1.95 -17.25 9.75
CA GLY A 206 -1.51 -15.86 9.45
C GLY A 206 -2.64 -14.93 8.99
N PHE A 207 -3.85 -15.46 8.77
CA PHE A 207 -5.03 -14.73 8.30
C PHE A 207 -6.31 -15.22 9.02
N PRO A 208 -6.39 -15.18 10.37
CA PRO A 208 -7.59 -15.57 11.09
C PRO A 208 -8.77 -14.67 10.72
N ALA A 209 -9.97 -15.25 10.69
CA ALA A 209 -11.20 -14.48 10.55
C ALA A 209 -11.41 -13.57 11.77
N VAL A 210 -11.98 -12.39 11.53
CA VAL A 210 -12.32 -11.41 12.58
C VAL A 210 -13.74 -10.89 12.39
N ASP A 211 -14.29 -10.29 13.42
CA ASP A 211 -15.62 -9.68 13.34
C ASP A 211 -15.58 -8.38 12.50
N LEU A 212 -16.68 -8.08 11.81
CA LEU A 212 -16.81 -6.83 11.06
C LEU A 212 -16.67 -5.58 11.94
N LYS A 213 -17.04 -5.68 13.23
CA LYS A 213 -16.88 -4.59 14.20
C LYS A 213 -15.43 -4.18 14.43
N ASP A 214 -14.47 -5.07 14.13
CA ASP A 214 -13.04 -4.83 14.31
C ASP A 214 -12.44 -4.00 13.17
N LEU A 215 -13.15 -3.91 12.01
CA LEU A 215 -12.70 -3.09 10.89
C LEU A 215 -13.00 -1.60 11.13
N PRO A 216 -12.23 -0.70 10.49
CA PRO A 216 -12.55 0.73 10.48
C PRO A 216 -13.97 0.99 9.98
N ALA A 217 -14.73 1.86 10.65
CA ALA A 217 -16.09 2.19 10.25
C ALA A 217 -16.12 2.80 8.84
N GLU A 218 -15.15 3.65 8.53
CA GLU A 218 -14.99 4.31 7.22
C GLU A 218 -14.73 3.29 6.10
N PHE A 219 -14.05 2.18 6.41
CA PHE A 219 -13.88 1.09 5.46
C PHE A 219 -15.19 0.35 5.22
N LEU A 220 -15.95 0.04 6.26
CA LEU A 220 -17.25 -0.63 6.11
C LEU A 220 -18.24 0.21 5.31
N GLU A 221 -18.27 1.51 5.54
CA GLU A 221 -19.04 2.46 4.73
C GLU A 221 -18.59 2.45 3.27
N PHE A 222 -17.28 2.49 3.05
CA PHE A 222 -16.68 2.44 1.71
C PHE A 222 -17.08 1.20 0.91
N VAL A 223 -17.20 0.01 1.55
CA VAL A 223 -17.64 -1.24 0.89
C VAL A 223 -19.14 -1.49 0.98
N GLY A 224 -19.92 -0.53 1.49
CA GLY A 224 -21.37 -0.62 1.61
C GLY A 224 -21.83 -1.75 2.54
N VAL A 225 -21.17 -1.89 3.70
CA VAL A 225 -21.46 -2.91 4.72
C VAL A 225 -21.67 -2.26 6.07
N THR A 226 -22.71 -2.69 6.80
CA THR A 226 -22.87 -2.32 8.20
C THR A 226 -22.08 -3.22 9.12
N ARG A 227 -21.76 -2.75 10.34
CA ARG A 227 -21.11 -3.58 11.38
C ARG A 227 -21.91 -4.85 11.75
N ARG A 228 -23.18 -4.91 11.40
CA ARG A 228 -24.08 -6.07 11.60
C ARG A 228 -24.14 -7.00 10.40
N GLY A 229 -23.38 -6.75 9.34
CA GLY A 229 -23.31 -7.58 8.14
C GLY A 229 -24.44 -7.37 7.11
N ALA A 230 -25.43 -6.53 7.40
CA ALA A 230 -26.45 -6.19 6.41
C ALA A 230 -25.90 -5.17 5.38
N PRO A 231 -26.27 -5.26 4.08
CA PRO A 231 -25.91 -4.23 3.12
C PRO A 231 -26.54 -2.88 3.51
N THR A 232 -25.76 -1.81 3.42
CA THR A 232 -26.30 -0.45 3.52
C THR A 232 -27.13 -0.21 2.27
N ILE A 233 -28.44 -0.02 2.43
CA ILE A 233 -29.31 0.44 1.34
C ILE A 233 -29.00 1.92 1.18
N LEU A 234 -28.30 2.27 0.08
CA LEU A 234 -28.16 3.64 -0.39
C LEU A 234 -29.35 4.02 -1.25
#